data_3fea7d6f83d6476557c0137a7c1e9776
#
_entry.id   3fea7d6f83d6476557c0137a7c1e9776
#
_cell.length_a   1.000
_cell.length_b   1.000
_cell.length_c   1.000
_cell.angle_alpha   90.00
_cell.angle_beta   90.00
_cell.angle_gamma   90.00
#
_symmetry.space_group_name_H-M   'P 1'
#
loop_
_entity.id
_entity.type
_entity.pdbx_description
1 polymer ?
#
loop_
_entity_poly.entity_id
_entity_poly.type
_entity_poly.pdbx_seq_one_letter_code
_entity_poly.pdbx_strand_id
1 'polypeptide(L)'
;TGLSTLLRGMKYITNNCTAVVTSADDGGSSGRLRKELGIIPPGDLRNCLTALADREPLMERLMQYRFKGDSPLAGHCFGNLFIAAMAEAEGGMEEGLNATSQILKVRGRVVPSTLTDIQLQAEMTDGTIVSGESKIPEARKRIKKMLMCPENAPATSGAVEAILKADVLIFGPGSLYFSVIP
;
A
#
# COMPACT_ATOMS: atom_id res chain seq x y z
N THR A 1 -9.06 0.05 1.91
CA THR A 1 -8.95 0.57 0.54
C THR A 1 -9.93 -0.14 -0.39
N GLY A 2 -10.31 0.52 -1.49
CA GLY A 2 -11.21 -0.07 -2.48
C GLY A 2 -10.64 -1.37 -3.07
N LEU A 3 -9.34 -1.39 -3.38
CA LEU A 3 -8.65 -2.58 -3.91
C LEU A 3 -8.79 -3.79 -2.98
N SER A 4 -8.57 -3.63 -1.68
CA SER A 4 -8.73 -4.74 -0.73
C SER A 4 -10.16 -5.30 -0.67
N THR A 5 -11.16 -4.48 -0.94
CA THR A 5 -12.55 -4.93 -1.02
C THR A 5 -12.78 -5.81 -2.26
N LEU A 6 -12.23 -5.41 -3.41
CA LEU A 6 -12.25 -6.24 -4.62
C LEU A 6 -11.53 -7.57 -4.40
N LEU A 7 -10.32 -7.54 -3.84
CA LEU A 7 -9.50 -8.72 -3.59
C LEU A 7 -10.17 -9.75 -2.67
N ARG A 8 -10.99 -9.31 -1.70
CA ARG A 8 -11.79 -10.22 -0.87
C ARG A 8 -12.76 -11.08 -1.68
N GLY A 9 -13.30 -10.55 -2.76
CA GLY A 9 -14.13 -11.30 -3.70
C GLY A 9 -13.29 -12.16 -4.64
N MET A 10 -12.23 -11.59 -5.21
CA MET A 10 -11.38 -12.24 -6.21
C MET A 10 -10.76 -13.54 -5.71
N LYS A 11 -10.34 -13.63 -4.45
CA LYS A 11 -9.75 -14.86 -3.88
C LYS A 11 -10.65 -16.09 -3.92
N TYR A 12 -11.96 -15.92 -4.09
CA TYR A 12 -12.90 -17.03 -4.25
C TYR A 12 -13.08 -17.44 -5.72
N ILE A 13 -12.59 -16.65 -6.65
CA ILE A 13 -12.70 -16.87 -8.09
C ILE A 13 -11.39 -17.45 -8.64
N THR A 14 -10.25 -16.91 -8.20
CA THR A 14 -8.94 -17.34 -8.71
C THR A 14 -7.85 -17.17 -7.65
N ASN A 15 -6.84 -18.06 -7.72
CA ASN A 15 -5.58 -17.90 -6.99
C ASN A 15 -4.50 -17.23 -7.86
N ASN A 16 -4.74 -17.08 -9.17
CA ASN A 16 -3.83 -16.41 -10.11
C ASN A 16 -4.18 -14.93 -10.21
N CYS A 17 -4.00 -14.21 -9.09
CA CYS A 17 -4.25 -12.78 -8.97
C CYS A 17 -3.03 -12.09 -8.37
N THR A 18 -2.55 -11.03 -9.01
CA THR A 18 -1.51 -10.17 -8.45
C THR A 18 -2.08 -8.77 -8.23
N ALA A 19 -2.01 -8.29 -7.00
CA ALA A 19 -2.34 -6.92 -6.64
C ALA A 19 -1.08 -6.06 -6.69
N VAL A 20 -1.03 -5.12 -7.64
CA VAL A 20 -0.01 -4.07 -7.70
C VAL A 20 -0.53 -2.89 -6.88
N VAL A 21 0.21 -2.51 -5.83
CA VAL A 21 -0.25 -1.56 -4.81
C VAL A 21 0.64 -0.33 -4.81
N THR A 22 0.04 0.85 -4.85
CA THR A 22 0.75 2.13 -4.75
C THR A 22 1.40 2.32 -3.38
N SER A 23 2.55 2.99 -3.34
CA SER A 23 3.37 3.22 -2.14
C SER A 23 3.40 4.70 -1.73
N ALA A 24 2.28 5.43 -1.90
CA ALA A 24 2.22 6.87 -1.71
C ALA A 24 1.59 7.33 -0.39
N ASP A 25 1.00 6.41 0.41
CA ASP A 25 0.31 6.72 1.68
C ASP A 25 1.27 7.41 2.67
N ASP A 26 0.91 8.59 3.13
CA ASP A 26 1.65 9.38 4.12
C ASP A 26 0.89 9.56 5.43
N GLY A 27 -0.25 8.90 5.59
CA GLY A 27 -1.14 9.04 6.72
C GLY A 27 -0.89 8.06 7.88
N GLY A 28 -1.34 8.43 9.06
CA GLY A 28 -1.44 7.58 10.26
C GLY A 28 -0.20 6.75 10.57
N SER A 29 -0.40 5.44 10.78
CA SER A 29 0.67 4.49 11.12
C SER A 29 1.67 4.31 9.97
N SER A 30 1.20 4.27 8.71
CA SER A 30 2.05 4.11 7.53
C SER A 30 3.02 5.27 7.37
N GLY A 31 2.51 6.51 7.47
CA GLY A 31 3.34 7.71 7.35
C GLY A 31 4.37 7.85 8.48
N ARG A 32 4.05 7.37 9.71
CA ARG A 32 5.02 7.35 10.81
C ARG A 32 6.15 6.35 10.54
N LEU A 33 5.83 5.11 10.19
CA LEU A 33 6.82 4.07 9.90
C LEU A 33 7.71 4.44 8.71
N ARG A 34 7.12 5.05 7.68
CA ARG A 34 7.86 5.60 6.55
C ARG A 34 8.95 6.58 7.00
N LYS A 35 8.60 7.52 7.90
CA LYS A 35 9.54 8.54 8.42
C LYS A 35 10.56 7.98 9.38
N GLU A 36 10.15 7.06 10.25
CA GLU A 36 10.98 6.52 11.34
C GLU A 36 11.94 5.42 10.85
N LEU A 37 11.49 4.58 9.91
CA LEU A 37 12.24 3.41 9.45
C LEU A 37 12.74 3.54 8.00
N GLY A 38 12.37 4.60 7.26
CA GLY A 38 12.78 4.77 5.86
C GLY A 38 12.20 3.70 4.90
N ILE A 39 11.06 3.08 5.26
CA ILE A 39 10.41 2.04 4.45
C ILE A 39 9.24 2.63 3.65
N ILE A 40 8.87 1.96 2.56
CA ILE A 40 7.62 2.30 1.88
C ILE A 40 6.42 2.05 2.82
N PRO A 41 5.33 2.83 2.69
CA PRO A 41 4.19 2.75 3.61
C PRO A 41 3.48 1.40 3.51
N PRO A 42 3.40 0.61 4.62
CA PRO A 42 2.88 -0.75 4.55
C PRO A 42 1.35 -0.87 4.62
N GLY A 43 0.62 0.21 4.83
CA GLY A 43 -0.81 0.17 5.15
C GLY A 43 -1.68 -0.47 4.07
N ASP A 44 -1.52 -0.07 2.83
CA ASP A 44 -2.29 -0.59 1.71
C ASP A 44 -1.84 -2.00 1.32
N LEU A 45 -0.54 -2.26 1.36
CA LEU A 45 0.03 -3.61 1.20
C LEU A 45 -0.57 -4.58 2.23
N ARG A 46 -0.58 -4.19 3.51
CA ARG A 46 -1.23 -4.96 4.59
C ARG A 46 -2.71 -5.22 4.30
N ASN A 47 -3.46 -4.21 3.86
CA ASN A 47 -4.88 -4.35 3.57
C ASN A 47 -5.12 -5.37 2.45
N CYS A 48 -4.27 -5.37 1.41
CA CYS A 48 -4.34 -6.32 0.30
C CYS A 48 -3.93 -7.74 0.74
N LEU A 49 -2.83 -7.88 1.50
CA LEU A 49 -2.43 -9.17 2.08
C LEU A 49 -3.53 -9.78 2.94
N THR A 50 -4.10 -8.99 3.85
CA THR A 50 -5.20 -9.45 4.72
C THR A 50 -6.46 -9.82 3.92
N ALA A 51 -6.73 -9.10 2.83
CA ALA A 51 -7.87 -9.40 1.96
C ALA A 51 -7.73 -10.74 1.23
N LEU A 52 -6.52 -11.05 0.77
CA LEU A 52 -6.19 -12.30 0.07
C LEU A 52 -5.83 -13.45 1.00
N ALA A 53 -5.62 -13.21 2.29
CA ALA A 53 -5.28 -14.25 3.27
C ALA A 53 -6.35 -15.34 3.33
N ASP A 54 -5.91 -16.58 3.46
CA ASP A 54 -6.77 -17.71 3.81
C ASP A 54 -7.04 -17.65 5.32
N ARG A 55 -8.31 -17.68 5.72
CA ARG A 55 -8.74 -17.12 7.01
C ARG A 55 -8.32 -17.93 8.23
N GLU A 56 -7.55 -17.30 9.06
CA GLU A 56 -7.56 -17.47 10.51
C GLU A 56 -8.20 -16.19 11.10
N PRO A 57 -9.43 -16.23 11.64
CA PRO A 57 -10.13 -15.01 12.10
C PRO A 57 -9.37 -14.22 13.18
N LEU A 58 -8.56 -14.94 13.99
CA LEU A 58 -7.69 -14.31 14.99
C LEU A 58 -6.56 -13.53 14.34
N MET A 59 -5.92 -14.07 13.31
CA MET A 59 -4.84 -13.41 12.59
C MET A 59 -5.36 -12.18 11.85
N GLU A 60 -6.53 -12.27 11.20
CA GLU A 60 -7.16 -11.12 10.56
C GLU A 60 -7.40 -9.98 11.56
N ARG A 61 -7.94 -10.29 12.75
CA ARG A 61 -8.15 -9.31 13.82
C ARG A 61 -6.83 -8.71 14.31
N LEU A 62 -5.80 -9.55 14.47
CA LEU A 62 -4.49 -9.10 14.90
C LEU A 62 -3.84 -8.17 13.88
N MET A 63 -3.87 -8.53 12.59
CA MET A 63 -3.34 -7.69 11.51
C MET A 63 -4.03 -6.34 11.39
N GLN A 64 -5.29 -6.25 11.82
CA GLN A 64 -6.06 -5.00 11.85
C GLN A 64 -5.99 -4.28 13.21
N TYR A 65 -5.39 -4.92 14.23
CA TYR A 65 -5.34 -4.35 15.57
C TYR A 65 -4.58 -3.02 15.57
N ARG A 66 -5.16 -2.03 16.23
CA ARG A 66 -4.53 -0.71 16.40
C ARG A 66 -4.28 -0.46 17.88
N PHE A 67 -3.03 -0.17 18.21
CA PHE A 67 -2.62 0.14 19.58
C PHE A 67 -3.33 1.38 20.09
N LYS A 68 -3.83 1.28 21.32
CA LYS A 68 -4.55 2.35 22.03
C LYS A 68 -3.70 2.89 23.19
N GLY A 69 -4.17 3.97 23.82
CA GLY A 69 -3.52 4.60 24.96
C GLY A 69 -2.47 5.63 24.58
N ASP A 70 -1.55 5.94 25.50
CA ASP A 70 -0.58 7.04 25.37
C ASP A 70 0.87 6.56 25.15
N SER A 71 1.05 5.27 24.84
CA SER A 71 2.37 4.71 24.55
C SER A 71 2.90 5.19 23.20
N PRO A 72 4.21 5.10 22.94
CA PRO A 72 4.80 5.36 21.62
C PRO A 72 4.16 4.53 20.49
N LEU A 73 3.60 3.36 20.80
CA LEU A 73 2.90 2.51 19.84
C LEU A 73 1.46 2.99 19.55
N ALA A 74 0.92 3.93 20.34
CA ALA A 74 -0.46 4.40 20.15
C ALA A 74 -0.71 4.88 18.71
N GLY A 75 -1.82 4.40 18.13
CA GLY A 75 -2.17 4.69 16.74
C GLY A 75 -1.49 3.82 15.70
N HIS A 76 -0.40 3.08 16.02
CA HIS A 76 0.17 2.11 15.11
C HIS A 76 -0.79 0.93 14.89
N CYS A 77 -0.77 0.40 13.67
CA CYS A 77 -1.43 -0.85 13.34
C CYS A 77 -0.44 -2.01 13.50
N PHE A 78 -0.82 -3.06 14.23
CA PHE A 78 0.05 -4.24 14.42
C PHE A 78 0.54 -4.79 13.09
N GLY A 79 -0.35 -4.98 12.12
CA GLY A 79 0.04 -5.53 10.83
C GLY A 79 1.02 -4.66 10.04
N ASN A 80 1.03 -3.33 10.26
CA ASN A 80 2.04 -2.46 9.68
C ASN A 80 3.40 -2.68 10.35
N LEU A 81 3.43 -2.82 11.67
CA LEU A 81 4.64 -3.14 12.43
C LEU A 81 5.16 -4.53 12.06
N PHE A 82 4.26 -5.50 11.89
CA PHE A 82 4.60 -6.86 11.47
C PHE A 82 5.29 -6.87 10.12
N ILE A 83 4.74 -6.16 9.11
CA ILE A 83 5.37 -6.06 7.78
C ILE A 83 6.73 -5.35 7.86
N ALA A 84 6.84 -4.28 8.66
CA ALA A 84 8.11 -3.58 8.85
C ALA A 84 9.17 -4.50 9.47
N ALA A 85 8.81 -5.26 10.51
CA ALA A 85 9.70 -6.23 11.14
C ALA A 85 10.10 -7.36 10.17
N MET A 86 9.16 -7.85 9.37
CA MET A 86 9.46 -8.86 8.35
C MET A 86 10.39 -8.32 7.26
N ALA A 87 10.20 -7.07 6.83
CA ALA A 87 11.08 -6.44 5.85
C ALA A 87 12.51 -6.29 6.38
N GLU A 88 12.67 -5.96 7.66
CA GLU A 88 13.99 -5.89 8.31
C GLU A 88 14.62 -7.27 8.47
N ALA A 89 13.87 -8.25 8.93
CA ALA A 89 14.35 -9.61 9.18
C ALA A 89 14.77 -10.35 7.89
N GLU A 90 14.04 -10.13 6.80
CA GLU A 90 14.25 -10.78 5.51
C GLU A 90 15.17 -9.98 4.56
N GLY A 91 15.65 -8.79 4.98
CA GLY A 91 16.60 -7.98 4.24
C GLY A 91 16.03 -7.09 3.16
N GLY A 92 14.68 -6.95 3.08
CA GLY A 92 14.02 -6.07 2.14
C GLY A 92 12.50 -6.12 2.19
N MET A 93 11.85 -5.11 1.62
CA MET A 93 10.39 -5.04 1.63
C MET A 93 9.74 -6.14 0.79
N GLU A 94 10.29 -6.48 -0.37
CA GLU A 94 9.72 -7.52 -1.23
C GLU A 94 9.84 -8.90 -0.57
N GLU A 95 10.97 -9.20 0.03
CA GLU A 95 11.24 -10.43 0.78
C GLU A 95 10.32 -10.52 2.00
N GLY A 96 10.19 -9.45 2.76
CA GLY A 96 9.29 -9.35 3.91
C GLY A 96 7.82 -9.52 3.54
N LEU A 97 7.37 -8.98 2.40
CA LEU A 97 6.02 -9.18 1.88
C LEU A 97 5.79 -10.62 1.44
N ASN A 98 6.79 -11.26 0.81
CA ASN A 98 6.72 -12.66 0.42
C ASN A 98 6.62 -13.57 1.66
N ALA A 99 7.46 -13.36 2.67
CA ALA A 99 7.41 -14.11 3.92
C ALA A 99 6.08 -13.88 4.66
N THR A 100 5.60 -12.64 4.72
CA THR A 100 4.27 -12.31 5.27
C THR A 100 3.16 -13.04 4.51
N SER A 101 3.25 -13.11 3.18
CA SER A 101 2.27 -13.82 2.34
C SER A 101 2.21 -15.32 2.66
N GLN A 102 3.36 -15.95 2.92
CA GLN A 102 3.44 -17.35 3.33
C GLN A 102 2.79 -17.58 4.70
N ILE A 103 3.11 -16.73 5.70
CA ILE A 103 2.54 -16.81 7.06
C ILE A 103 1.02 -16.66 7.03
N LEU A 104 0.50 -15.73 6.22
CA LEU A 104 -0.92 -15.46 6.10
C LEU A 104 -1.64 -16.39 5.11
N LYS A 105 -0.93 -17.30 4.44
CA LYS A 105 -1.45 -18.16 3.37
C LYS A 105 -2.27 -17.37 2.36
N VAL A 106 -1.62 -16.32 1.82
CA VAL A 106 -2.25 -15.41 0.84
C VAL A 106 -2.56 -16.15 -0.45
N ARG A 107 -3.78 -16.00 -0.97
CA ARG A 107 -4.20 -16.53 -2.27
C ARG A 107 -3.90 -15.51 -3.36
N GLY A 108 -2.80 -15.70 -4.08
CA GLY A 108 -2.30 -14.74 -5.05
C GLY A 108 -1.03 -14.03 -4.57
N ARG A 109 -0.75 -12.85 -5.15
CA ARG A 109 0.44 -12.05 -4.85
C ARG A 109 0.06 -10.61 -4.54
N VAL A 110 0.81 -9.98 -3.65
CA VAL A 110 0.74 -8.54 -3.38
C VAL A 110 2.13 -7.98 -3.58
N VAL A 111 2.27 -7.05 -4.50
CA VAL A 111 3.55 -6.41 -4.85
C VAL A 111 3.40 -4.89 -4.78
N PRO A 112 4.40 -4.16 -4.28
CA PRO A 112 4.41 -2.70 -4.35
C PRO A 112 4.65 -2.26 -5.79
N SER A 113 4.07 -1.15 -6.19
CA SER A 113 4.34 -0.56 -7.51
C SER A 113 5.79 -0.10 -7.64
N THR A 114 6.35 0.45 -6.57
CA THR A 114 7.75 0.89 -6.46
C THR A 114 8.25 0.70 -5.04
N LEU A 115 9.56 0.54 -4.88
CA LEU A 115 10.26 0.58 -3.58
C LEU A 115 10.83 1.98 -3.28
N THR A 116 10.74 2.90 -4.23
CA THR A 116 11.19 4.26 -4.03
C THR A 116 10.25 4.98 -3.08
N ASP A 117 10.79 5.80 -2.20
CA ASP A 117 10.03 6.68 -1.33
C ASP A 117 9.42 7.82 -2.16
N ILE A 118 8.20 7.61 -2.64
CA ILE A 118 7.48 8.57 -3.48
C ILE A 118 6.58 9.48 -2.64
N GLN A 119 6.49 10.75 -3.03
CA GLN A 119 5.53 11.70 -2.50
C GLN A 119 4.62 12.22 -3.61
N LEU A 120 3.31 12.19 -3.38
CA LEU A 120 2.36 12.81 -4.29
C LEU A 120 2.32 14.31 -4.08
N GLN A 121 2.26 15.04 -5.19
CA GLN A 121 2.07 16.48 -5.24
C GLN A 121 0.93 16.81 -6.21
N ALA A 122 0.19 17.86 -5.92
CA ALA A 122 -0.84 18.37 -6.80
C ALA A 122 -0.59 19.83 -7.13
N GLU A 123 -0.52 20.15 -8.42
CA GLU A 123 -0.66 21.51 -8.92
C GLU A 123 -2.15 21.86 -8.95
N MET A 124 -2.54 22.89 -8.22
CA MET A 124 -3.91 23.37 -8.20
C MET A 124 -4.17 24.34 -9.34
N THR A 125 -5.44 24.58 -9.66
CA THR A 125 -5.81 25.50 -10.76
C THR A 125 -5.39 26.95 -10.54
N ASP A 126 -5.11 27.33 -9.29
CA ASP A 126 -4.57 28.66 -8.93
C ASP A 126 -3.04 28.73 -8.94
N GLY A 127 -2.36 27.67 -9.40
CA GLY A 127 -0.91 27.57 -9.44
C GLY A 127 -0.24 27.12 -8.13
N THR A 128 -1.00 26.91 -7.05
CA THR A 128 -0.44 26.41 -5.79
C THR A 128 -0.01 24.94 -5.91
N ILE A 129 1.15 24.57 -5.37
CA ILE A 129 1.59 23.18 -5.26
C ILE A 129 1.35 22.69 -3.83
N VAL A 130 0.63 21.60 -3.69
CA VAL A 130 0.36 20.93 -2.41
C VAL A 130 1.03 19.57 -2.42
N SER A 131 1.86 19.30 -1.40
CA SER A 131 2.62 18.05 -1.26
C SER A 131 2.06 17.18 -0.13
N GLY A 132 1.93 15.90 -0.38
CA GLY A 132 1.42 14.88 0.56
C GLY A 132 -0.01 14.45 0.23
N GLU A 133 -0.20 13.12 0.16
CA GLU A 133 -1.50 12.52 -0.16
C GLU A 133 -2.59 13.01 0.79
N SER A 134 -2.31 13.02 2.09
CA SER A 134 -3.25 13.44 3.13
C SER A 134 -3.63 14.92 3.06
N LYS A 135 -2.71 15.78 2.58
CA LYS A 135 -2.89 17.24 2.54
C LYS A 135 -3.63 17.73 1.29
N ILE A 136 -3.54 17.01 0.18
CA ILE A 136 -4.15 17.42 -1.09
C ILE A 136 -5.68 17.61 -0.94
N PRO A 137 -6.44 16.69 -0.32
CA PRO A 137 -7.87 16.91 -0.08
C PRO A 137 -8.17 18.06 0.88
N GLU A 138 -7.29 18.29 1.87
CA GLU A 138 -7.46 19.37 2.86
C GLU A 138 -7.38 20.76 2.24
N ALA A 139 -6.63 20.89 1.14
CA ALA A 139 -6.52 22.14 0.40
C ALA A 139 -7.86 22.63 -0.19
N ARG A 140 -8.84 21.72 -0.38
CA ARG A 140 -10.18 22.02 -0.93
C ARG A 140 -10.16 22.81 -2.23
N LYS A 141 -9.11 22.64 -3.03
CA LYS A 141 -8.90 23.30 -4.31
C LYS A 141 -9.04 22.29 -5.45
N ARG A 142 -9.34 22.79 -6.64
CA ARG A 142 -9.41 21.93 -7.82
C ARG A 142 -8.00 21.58 -8.29
N ILE A 143 -7.75 20.28 -8.47
CA ILE A 143 -6.49 19.76 -8.99
C ILE A 143 -6.42 20.03 -10.49
N LYS A 144 -5.32 20.61 -10.94
CA LYS A 144 -4.99 20.79 -12.36
C LYS A 144 -4.15 19.63 -12.87
N LYS A 145 -3.13 19.22 -12.10
CA LYS A 145 -2.22 18.11 -12.45
C LYS A 145 -1.74 17.40 -11.20
N MET A 146 -1.65 16.07 -11.26
CA MET A 146 -0.94 15.28 -10.26
C MET A 146 0.51 15.11 -10.67
N LEU A 147 1.40 15.15 -9.70
CA LEU A 147 2.84 14.97 -9.84
C LEU A 147 3.30 13.91 -8.83
N MET A 148 4.31 13.17 -9.21
CA MET A 148 4.98 12.20 -8.33
C MET A 148 6.44 12.67 -8.12
N CYS A 149 6.92 12.65 -6.90
CA CYS A 149 8.28 13.03 -6.57
C CYS A 149 8.99 11.87 -5.87
N PRO A 150 10.09 11.33 -6.44
CA PRO A 150 10.66 11.65 -7.74
C PRO A 150 9.75 11.25 -8.91
N GLU A 151 9.81 12.00 -10.02
CA GLU A 151 8.95 11.79 -11.20
C GLU A 151 9.21 10.43 -11.87
N ASN A 152 10.45 9.96 -11.85
CA ASN A 152 10.89 8.73 -12.51
C ASN A 152 11.19 7.61 -11.50
N ALA A 153 10.32 7.39 -10.52
CA ALA A 153 10.46 6.27 -9.61
C ALA A 153 10.36 4.93 -10.38
N PRO A 154 11.37 4.04 -10.29
CA PRO A 154 11.32 2.77 -11.00
C PRO A 154 10.23 1.87 -10.43
N ALA A 155 9.50 1.21 -11.32
CA ALA A 155 8.58 0.16 -10.93
C ALA A 155 9.34 -1.07 -10.43
N THR A 156 8.73 -1.85 -9.51
CA THR A 156 9.31 -3.13 -9.12
C THR A 156 9.26 -4.13 -10.27
N SER A 157 10.25 -5.02 -10.33
CA SER A 157 10.27 -6.09 -11.34
C SER A 157 9.04 -6.99 -11.24
N GLY A 158 8.60 -7.27 -10.02
CA GLY A 158 7.39 -8.06 -9.75
C GLY A 158 6.11 -7.42 -10.28
N ALA A 159 5.99 -6.08 -10.20
CA ALA A 159 4.85 -5.37 -10.76
C ALA A 159 4.85 -5.38 -12.29
N VAL A 160 6.01 -5.09 -12.89
CA VAL A 160 6.17 -5.12 -14.37
C VAL A 160 5.89 -6.50 -14.92
N GLU A 161 6.47 -7.54 -14.31
CA GLU A 161 6.24 -8.94 -14.72
C GLU A 161 4.76 -9.32 -14.65
N ALA A 162 4.10 -8.97 -13.54
CA ALA A 162 2.68 -9.29 -13.35
C ALA A 162 1.80 -8.62 -14.42
N ILE A 163 2.07 -7.35 -14.74
CA ILE A 163 1.32 -6.61 -15.75
C ILE A 163 1.54 -7.22 -17.15
N LEU A 164 2.79 -7.51 -17.51
CA LEU A 164 3.12 -8.04 -18.84
C LEU A 164 2.60 -9.47 -19.08
N LYS A 165 2.43 -10.27 -18.03
CA LYS A 165 1.94 -11.65 -18.11
C LYS A 165 0.43 -11.79 -17.84
N ALA A 166 -0.26 -10.70 -17.52
CA ALA A 166 -1.67 -10.75 -17.19
C ALA A 166 -2.53 -10.95 -18.44
N ASP A 167 -3.50 -11.86 -18.38
CA ASP A 167 -4.56 -12.00 -19.38
C ASP A 167 -5.63 -10.92 -19.22
N VAL A 168 -5.81 -10.42 -17.98
CA VAL A 168 -6.79 -9.38 -17.63
C VAL A 168 -6.15 -8.36 -16.69
N LEU A 169 -6.26 -7.08 -17.03
CA LEU A 169 -5.85 -5.97 -16.19
C LEU A 169 -7.08 -5.24 -15.65
N ILE A 170 -7.15 -5.07 -14.33
CA ILE A 170 -8.23 -4.34 -13.65
C ILE A 170 -7.64 -3.10 -12.99
N PHE A 171 -8.11 -1.91 -13.40
CA PHE A 171 -7.73 -0.64 -12.80
C PHE A 171 -8.74 -0.22 -11.73
N GLY A 172 -8.28 -0.08 -10.50
CA GLY A 172 -9.12 0.26 -9.34
C GLY A 172 -9.76 -0.99 -8.70
N PRO A 173 -10.74 -0.81 -7.81
CA PRO A 173 -11.28 0.45 -7.31
C PRO A 173 -10.31 1.20 -6.38
N GLY A 174 -10.28 2.51 -6.51
CA GLY A 174 -9.46 3.39 -5.70
C GLY A 174 -9.67 4.86 -6.09
N SER A 175 -9.07 5.77 -5.34
CA SER A 175 -9.04 7.17 -5.73
C SER A 175 -8.29 7.33 -7.05
N LEU A 176 -8.91 8.01 -8.02
CA LEU A 176 -8.29 8.25 -9.32
C LEU A 176 -6.92 8.92 -9.17
N TYR A 177 -6.84 9.94 -8.34
CA TYR A 177 -5.63 10.76 -8.18
C TYR A 177 -4.61 10.22 -7.19
N PHE A 178 -4.98 9.28 -6.31
CA PHE A 178 -4.10 8.82 -5.25
C PHE A 178 -3.70 7.34 -5.38
N SER A 179 -4.48 6.56 -6.14
CA SER A 179 -4.26 5.12 -6.21
C SER A 179 -4.26 4.54 -7.64
N VAL A 180 -4.75 5.28 -8.64
CA VAL A 180 -4.89 4.77 -10.02
C VAL A 180 -3.94 5.45 -10.98
N ILE A 181 -3.81 6.79 -10.91
CA ILE A 181 -2.91 7.55 -11.80
C ILE A 181 -1.44 7.46 -11.38
N PRO A 182 -1.09 7.58 -10.07
CA PRO A 182 0.30 7.51 -9.64
C PRO A 182 0.98 6.18 -9.88
#